data_f10b48ad0a5acce71b8ae6662ce83a3f
#
_entry.id   f10b48ad0a5acce71b8ae6662ce83a3f
#
_cell.length_a   1.000
_cell.length_b   1.000
_cell.length_c   1.000
_cell.angle_alpha   90.00
_cell.angle_beta   90.00
_cell.angle_gamma   90.00
#
_symmetry.space_group_name_H-M   'P 1'
#
loop_
_entity.id
_entity.type
_entity.pdbx_description
1 polymer ?
#
loop_
_entity_poly.entity_id
_entity_poly.type
_entity_poly.pdbx_seq_one_letter_code
_entity_poly.pdbx_strand_id
1 'polypeptide(L)'
;AGFTGLGAVRRLAEIHPSEEILLLDAREIGQNASGRNSGFAVAHSHFPGRFDEKLLKGYQRIDRLNQSGLDILRAEITKHNIECDWQEHGLYHAAADKRALKCYTEFIDYLERRGVKHQVLNQDALQAQLGTCWYQEGVKVNDGVLMNPARLVNGLADNLPSNVTFHENSAVDSIALGKQITLFTQGAKIITDKVLLACNYEMTKLGVNKHKVLGVTLTGSFTRTLTKEELSALGSVRSWGVMSLHGGGATLRLTSDKRIAIRNTAEYNRSKLYTAAEVNTRQQIHRQAFNNRFPQLQTVEFEHSYSCVEGVSVNKTNFFEKLGDNLFLAGGFNGSGVSKGMAFGVALAEYASNQTSEL
;
A
#
# COMPACT_ATOMS: atom_id res chain seq x y z
N ALA A 1 -2.64 11.70 7.31
CA ALA A 1 -2.76 11.92 5.87
C ALA A 1 -2.05 10.80 5.09
N GLY A 2 -2.76 9.73 4.76
CA GLY A 2 -2.36 8.71 3.83
C GLY A 2 -3.22 8.79 2.58
N PHE A 3 -3.12 7.82 1.66
CA PHE A 3 -3.88 7.81 0.41
C PHE A 3 -5.38 8.02 0.61
N THR A 4 -5.98 7.42 1.63
CA THR A 4 -7.42 7.58 1.93
C THR A 4 -7.76 9.01 2.36
N GLY A 5 -6.97 9.61 3.25
CA GLY A 5 -7.17 10.99 3.69
C GLY A 5 -6.95 11.99 2.57
N LEU A 6 -5.90 11.78 1.75
CA LEU A 6 -5.61 12.64 0.59
C LEU A 6 -6.67 12.55 -0.51
N GLY A 7 -7.21 11.35 -0.76
CA GLY A 7 -8.35 11.17 -1.67
C GLY A 7 -9.62 11.85 -1.14
N ALA A 8 -9.90 11.66 0.15
CA ALA A 8 -11.08 12.24 0.77
C ALA A 8 -11.05 13.77 0.78
N VAL A 9 -9.93 14.37 1.19
CA VAL A 9 -9.83 15.81 1.30
C VAL A 9 -9.89 16.53 -0.04
N ARG A 10 -9.32 15.95 -1.09
CA ARG A 10 -9.43 16.49 -2.46
C ARG A 10 -10.87 16.48 -2.93
N ARG A 11 -11.56 15.35 -2.75
CA ARG A 11 -12.96 15.25 -3.18
C ARG A 11 -13.89 16.14 -2.35
N LEU A 12 -13.66 16.28 -1.04
CA LEU A 12 -14.39 17.24 -0.20
C LEU A 12 -14.20 18.67 -0.70
N ALA A 13 -12.96 19.05 -1.04
CA ALA A 13 -12.65 20.39 -1.53
C ALA A 13 -13.34 20.72 -2.86
N GLU A 14 -13.50 19.72 -3.73
CA GLU A 14 -14.26 19.86 -4.97
C GLU A 14 -15.77 20.03 -4.71
N ILE A 15 -16.32 19.23 -3.78
CA ILE A 15 -17.76 19.26 -3.46
C ILE A 15 -18.12 20.54 -2.68
N HIS A 16 -17.22 21.01 -1.82
CA HIS A 16 -17.41 22.14 -0.90
C HIS A 16 -16.36 23.23 -1.12
N PRO A 17 -16.33 23.89 -2.28
CA PRO A 17 -15.24 24.82 -2.63
C PRO A 17 -15.19 26.09 -1.76
N SER A 18 -16.27 26.42 -1.06
CA SER A 18 -16.37 27.58 -0.15
C SER A 18 -16.16 27.24 1.34
N GLU A 19 -16.01 25.96 1.66
CA GLU A 19 -15.80 25.51 3.04
C GLU A 19 -14.30 25.32 3.32
N GLU A 20 -13.89 25.64 4.54
CA GLU A 20 -12.55 25.30 5.02
C GLU A 20 -12.51 23.85 5.48
N ILE A 21 -11.53 23.11 4.97
CA ILE A 21 -11.33 21.70 5.26
C ILE A 21 -10.00 21.52 6.00
N LEU A 22 -10.06 20.90 7.17
CA LEU A 22 -8.88 20.61 7.98
C LEU A 22 -8.43 19.16 7.81
N LEU A 23 -7.18 18.96 7.40
CA LEU A 23 -6.52 17.67 7.33
C LEU A 23 -5.48 17.56 8.44
N LEU A 24 -5.57 16.52 9.27
CA LEU A 24 -4.64 16.27 10.37
C LEU A 24 -3.87 14.95 10.15
N ASP A 25 -2.59 14.97 10.46
CA ASP A 25 -1.79 13.74 10.62
C ASP A 25 -1.02 13.78 11.95
N ALA A 26 -0.98 12.65 12.64
CA ALA A 26 -0.24 12.49 13.88
C ALA A 26 1.28 12.58 13.72
N ARG A 27 1.78 12.48 12.49
CA ARG A 27 3.21 12.50 12.12
C ARG A 27 3.40 13.35 10.87
N GLU A 28 4.64 13.46 10.43
CA GLU A 28 4.93 13.94 9.09
C GLU A 28 4.37 12.99 8.03
N ILE A 29 4.03 13.54 6.87
CA ILE A 29 3.51 12.78 5.75
C ILE A 29 4.46 11.65 5.34
N GLY A 30 3.90 10.52 4.94
CA GLY A 30 4.70 9.40 4.46
C GLY A 30 5.44 8.61 5.54
N GLN A 31 5.36 8.96 6.82
CA GLN A 31 6.10 8.30 7.91
C GLN A 31 5.48 6.98 8.39
N ASN A 32 4.44 6.47 7.73
CA ASN A 32 3.88 5.14 7.97
C ASN A 32 3.53 4.46 6.64
N ALA A 33 2.60 3.51 6.60
CA ALA A 33 2.30 2.62 5.48
C ALA A 33 2.15 3.30 4.11
N SER A 34 1.65 4.52 4.03
CA SER A 34 1.48 5.23 2.75
C SER A 34 2.80 5.59 2.09
N GLY A 35 3.81 6.03 2.83
CA GLY A 35 5.14 6.34 2.29
C GLY A 35 6.15 5.20 2.47
N ARG A 36 5.89 4.26 3.40
CA ARG A 36 6.81 3.17 3.74
C ARG A 36 6.21 1.81 3.37
N ASN A 37 5.91 1.61 2.09
CA ASN A 37 5.46 0.33 1.56
C ASN A 37 6.40 -0.16 0.45
N SER A 38 6.14 -1.34 -0.10
CA SER A 38 7.01 -1.95 -1.11
C SER A 38 6.95 -1.26 -2.48
N GLY A 39 6.08 -0.26 -2.68
CA GLY A 39 5.94 0.48 -3.93
C GLY A 39 5.16 -0.27 -5.02
N PHE A 40 4.20 -1.08 -4.62
CA PHE A 40 3.27 -1.78 -5.51
C PHE A 40 1.88 -1.16 -5.38
N ALA A 41 1.34 -0.66 -6.48
CA ALA A 41 -0.05 -0.30 -6.60
C ALA A 41 -0.75 -1.37 -7.45
N VAL A 42 -1.53 -2.23 -6.78
CA VAL A 42 -2.10 -3.43 -7.40
C VAL A 42 -3.45 -3.14 -8.03
N ALA A 43 -3.67 -3.67 -9.24
CA ALA A 43 -4.96 -3.59 -9.95
C ALA A 43 -5.93 -4.68 -9.49
N HIS A 44 -5.40 -5.78 -8.99
CA HIS A 44 -6.20 -6.95 -8.63
C HIS A 44 -6.13 -7.26 -7.14
N SER A 45 -7.18 -7.89 -6.61
CA SER A 45 -7.19 -8.38 -5.23
C SER A 45 -6.09 -9.43 -5.02
N HIS A 46 -5.49 -9.44 -3.83
CA HIS A 46 -4.51 -10.46 -3.49
C HIS A 46 -5.11 -11.86 -3.54
N PHE A 47 -4.34 -12.80 -4.10
CA PHE A 47 -4.70 -14.21 -4.10
C PHE A 47 -4.70 -14.76 -2.66
N PRO A 48 -5.82 -15.34 -2.20
CA PRO A 48 -5.93 -15.81 -0.82
C PRO A 48 -5.23 -17.16 -0.55
N GLY A 49 -4.50 -17.72 -1.53
CA GLY A 49 -3.86 -19.02 -1.48
C GLY A 49 -4.76 -20.18 -1.94
N ARG A 50 -6.03 -19.92 -2.14
CA ARG A 50 -7.04 -20.85 -2.70
C ARG A 50 -8.10 -20.04 -3.42
N PHE A 51 -8.53 -20.51 -4.59
CA PHE A 51 -9.65 -19.91 -5.32
C PHE A 51 -11.00 -20.45 -4.77
N ASP A 52 -11.94 -19.56 -4.57
CA ASP A 52 -13.34 -19.88 -4.26
C ASP A 52 -14.27 -19.17 -5.24
N GLU A 53 -14.91 -19.95 -6.09
CA GLU A 53 -15.82 -19.43 -7.13
C GLU A 53 -17.00 -18.64 -6.56
N LYS A 54 -17.47 -18.99 -5.35
CA LYS A 54 -18.53 -18.24 -4.66
C LYS A 54 -18.14 -16.79 -4.38
N LEU A 55 -16.84 -16.50 -4.29
CA LEU A 55 -16.29 -15.17 -4.05
C LEU A 55 -15.95 -14.41 -5.33
N LEU A 56 -16.13 -14.98 -6.52
CA LEU A 56 -15.74 -14.36 -7.80
C LEU A 56 -16.30 -12.94 -7.97
N LYS A 57 -17.58 -12.72 -7.71
CA LYS A 57 -18.18 -11.37 -7.76
C LYS A 57 -17.54 -10.40 -6.77
N GLY A 58 -17.11 -10.89 -5.60
CA GLY A 58 -16.40 -10.11 -4.60
C GLY A 58 -15.01 -9.70 -5.09
N TYR A 59 -14.27 -10.63 -5.69
CA TYR A 59 -12.97 -10.34 -6.28
C TYR A 59 -13.08 -9.29 -7.40
N GLN A 60 -14.03 -9.44 -8.32
CA GLN A 60 -14.28 -8.49 -9.40
C GLN A 60 -14.67 -7.09 -8.89
N ARG A 61 -15.42 -7.00 -7.79
CA ARG A 61 -15.73 -5.71 -7.15
C ARG A 61 -14.48 -5.06 -6.59
N ILE A 62 -13.61 -5.82 -5.91
CA ILE A 62 -12.34 -5.31 -5.39
C ILE A 62 -11.43 -4.85 -6.53
N ASP A 63 -11.43 -5.55 -7.66
CA ASP A 63 -10.65 -5.16 -8.84
C ASP A 63 -11.12 -3.83 -9.42
N ARG A 64 -12.42 -3.63 -9.53
CA ARG A 64 -12.95 -2.33 -9.98
C ARG A 64 -12.53 -1.20 -9.04
N LEU A 65 -12.61 -1.41 -7.72
CA LEU A 65 -12.17 -0.42 -6.73
C LEU A 65 -10.66 -0.14 -6.83
N ASN A 66 -9.85 -1.18 -7.04
CA ASN A 66 -8.41 -0.99 -7.25
C ASN A 66 -8.14 -0.19 -8.52
N GLN A 67 -8.82 -0.56 -9.63
CA GLN A 67 -8.66 0.13 -10.90
C GLN A 67 -9.09 1.60 -10.82
N SER A 68 -10.26 1.88 -10.24
CA SER A 68 -10.71 3.26 -10.00
C SER A 68 -9.69 4.07 -9.19
N GLY A 69 -9.11 3.46 -8.14
CA GLY A 69 -8.05 4.12 -7.36
C GLY A 69 -6.78 4.38 -8.16
N LEU A 70 -6.39 3.46 -9.05
CA LEU A 70 -5.26 3.68 -9.97
C LEU A 70 -5.55 4.79 -10.97
N ASP A 71 -6.77 4.87 -11.51
CA ASP A 71 -7.18 5.90 -12.46
C ASP A 71 -7.18 7.29 -11.81
N ILE A 72 -7.67 7.40 -10.57
CA ILE A 72 -7.61 8.64 -9.80
C ILE A 72 -6.15 9.05 -9.54
N LEU A 73 -5.29 8.10 -9.12
CA LEU A 73 -3.87 8.39 -8.89
C LEU A 73 -3.17 8.85 -10.16
N ARG A 74 -3.43 8.19 -11.29
CA ARG A 74 -2.86 8.56 -12.60
C ARG A 74 -3.28 9.96 -13.03
N ALA A 75 -4.55 10.31 -12.82
CA ALA A 75 -5.06 11.65 -13.09
C ALA A 75 -4.37 12.72 -12.23
N GLU A 76 -4.23 12.49 -10.92
CA GLU A 76 -3.56 13.43 -10.00
C GLU A 76 -2.06 13.56 -10.32
N ILE A 77 -1.37 12.44 -10.62
CA ILE A 77 0.03 12.45 -11.02
C ILE A 77 0.23 13.29 -12.28
N THR A 78 -0.62 13.10 -13.29
CA THR A 78 -0.54 13.84 -14.55
C THR A 78 -0.87 15.31 -14.36
N LYS A 79 -1.94 15.62 -13.62
CA LYS A 79 -2.40 16.99 -13.37
C LYS A 79 -1.35 17.85 -12.64
N HIS A 80 -0.63 17.26 -11.72
CA HIS A 80 0.32 17.96 -10.85
C HIS A 80 1.79 17.65 -11.16
N ASN A 81 2.08 16.90 -12.23
CA ASN A 81 3.43 16.48 -12.62
C ASN A 81 4.21 15.84 -11.45
N ILE A 82 3.59 14.92 -10.71
CA ILE A 82 4.21 14.29 -9.54
C ILE A 82 5.27 13.28 -10.00
N GLU A 83 6.53 13.56 -9.72
CA GLU A 83 7.65 12.66 -10.03
C GLU A 83 7.77 11.54 -8.98
N CYS A 84 7.05 10.44 -9.18
CA CYS A 84 7.00 9.31 -8.25
C CYS A 84 7.45 7.97 -8.85
N ASP A 85 8.21 7.98 -9.93
CA ASP A 85 8.68 6.76 -10.63
C ASP A 85 7.53 5.83 -11.03
N TRP A 86 6.42 6.36 -11.50
CA TRP A 86 5.24 5.60 -11.90
C TRP A 86 5.51 4.75 -13.14
N GLN A 87 5.45 3.41 -12.98
CA GLN A 87 5.82 2.43 -14.01
C GLN A 87 4.73 1.37 -14.18
N GLU A 88 4.11 1.33 -15.35
CA GLU A 88 3.03 0.40 -15.72
C GLU A 88 3.57 -0.80 -16.51
N HIS A 89 4.55 -1.50 -15.95
CA HIS A 89 5.22 -2.64 -16.62
C HIS A 89 4.67 -4.00 -16.22
N GLY A 90 3.63 -4.02 -15.39
CA GLY A 90 3.11 -5.22 -14.77
C GLY A 90 3.95 -5.70 -13.59
N LEU A 91 3.44 -6.71 -12.93
CA LEU A 91 4.00 -7.27 -11.71
C LEU A 91 4.22 -8.78 -11.86
N TYR A 92 5.30 -9.28 -11.24
CA TYR A 92 5.56 -10.71 -11.19
C TYR A 92 5.01 -11.32 -9.91
N HIS A 93 4.41 -12.48 -10.04
CA HIS A 93 4.09 -13.38 -8.94
C HIS A 93 4.88 -14.68 -9.15
N ALA A 94 5.74 -15.04 -8.21
CA ALA A 94 6.66 -16.13 -8.44
C ALA A 94 6.75 -17.11 -7.26
N ALA A 95 6.98 -18.37 -7.60
CA ALA A 95 7.12 -19.48 -6.69
C ALA A 95 8.58 -19.97 -6.65
N ALA A 96 9.11 -20.10 -5.43
CA ALA A 96 10.48 -20.58 -5.21
C ALA A 96 10.55 -21.81 -4.30
N ASP A 97 9.49 -22.13 -3.62
CA ASP A 97 9.44 -23.24 -2.65
C ASP A 97 8.18 -24.09 -2.84
N LYS A 98 8.19 -25.26 -2.21
CA LYS A 98 7.09 -26.24 -2.31
C LYS A 98 5.73 -25.67 -1.92
N ARG A 99 5.68 -24.68 -1.02
CA ARG A 99 4.43 -24.05 -0.57
C ARG A 99 3.87 -23.13 -1.65
N ALA A 100 4.73 -22.31 -2.25
CA ALA A 100 4.36 -21.42 -3.35
C ALA A 100 3.98 -22.22 -4.61
N LEU A 101 4.73 -23.28 -4.94
CA LEU A 101 4.43 -24.15 -6.08
C LEU A 101 3.08 -24.85 -5.97
N LYS A 102 2.64 -25.22 -4.76
CA LYS A 102 1.29 -25.79 -4.56
C LYS A 102 0.17 -24.81 -4.91
N CYS A 103 0.42 -23.52 -4.76
CA CYS A 103 -0.57 -22.47 -5.06
C CYS A 103 -0.52 -22.03 -6.53
N TYR A 104 0.46 -22.47 -7.31
CA TYR A 104 0.74 -21.93 -8.65
C TYR A 104 -0.40 -22.18 -9.65
N THR A 105 -0.84 -23.42 -9.78
CA THR A 105 -1.95 -23.79 -10.69
C THR A 105 -3.26 -23.10 -10.28
N GLU A 106 -3.57 -23.08 -8.99
CA GLU A 106 -4.76 -22.37 -8.49
C GLU A 106 -4.68 -20.85 -8.72
N PHE A 107 -3.47 -20.28 -8.71
CA PHE A 107 -3.27 -18.89 -9.02
C PHE A 107 -3.54 -18.56 -10.50
N ILE A 108 -3.11 -19.44 -11.41
CA ILE A 108 -3.40 -19.29 -12.84
C ILE A 108 -4.90 -19.39 -13.08
N ASP A 109 -5.59 -20.41 -12.55
CA ASP A 109 -7.04 -20.56 -12.64
C ASP A 109 -7.78 -19.34 -12.07
N TYR A 110 -7.30 -18.79 -10.95
CA TYR A 110 -7.82 -17.56 -10.35
C TYR A 110 -7.71 -16.33 -11.28
N LEU A 111 -6.61 -16.20 -12.03
CA LEU A 111 -6.44 -15.11 -13.00
C LEU A 111 -7.33 -15.32 -14.24
N GLU A 112 -7.37 -16.53 -14.78
CA GLU A 112 -8.15 -16.88 -15.98
C GLU A 112 -9.64 -16.66 -15.78
N ARG A 113 -10.20 -17.16 -14.66
CA ARG A 113 -11.62 -16.98 -14.34
C ARG A 113 -12.04 -15.54 -14.10
N ARG A 114 -11.09 -14.66 -13.83
CA ARG A 114 -11.32 -13.22 -13.67
C ARG A 114 -11.04 -12.44 -14.95
N GLY A 115 -10.59 -13.09 -16.02
CA GLY A 115 -10.22 -12.45 -17.28
C GLY A 115 -8.96 -11.57 -17.19
N VAL A 116 -8.09 -11.83 -16.19
CA VAL A 116 -6.87 -11.05 -15.98
C VAL A 116 -5.81 -11.47 -17.00
N LYS A 117 -5.34 -10.52 -17.80
CA LYS A 117 -4.25 -10.75 -18.78
C LYS A 117 -2.95 -11.04 -18.06
N HIS A 118 -2.37 -12.19 -18.35
CA HIS A 118 -1.13 -12.64 -17.72
C HIS A 118 -0.27 -13.45 -18.68
N GLN A 119 1.00 -13.65 -18.31
CA GLN A 119 1.98 -14.48 -19.00
C GLN A 119 2.57 -15.47 -18.02
N VAL A 120 2.50 -16.74 -18.34
CA VAL A 120 3.16 -17.83 -17.59
C VAL A 120 4.64 -17.86 -17.94
N LEU A 121 5.51 -17.99 -16.93
CA LEU A 121 6.95 -17.92 -17.06
C LEU A 121 7.60 -19.10 -16.32
N ASN A 122 8.49 -19.81 -17.01
CA ASN A 122 9.36 -20.81 -16.40
C ASN A 122 10.60 -20.18 -15.76
N GLN A 123 11.44 -20.98 -15.15
CA GLN A 123 12.66 -20.53 -14.44
C GLN A 123 13.58 -19.70 -15.34
N ASP A 124 13.86 -20.14 -16.58
CA ASP A 124 14.77 -19.44 -17.50
C ASP A 124 14.23 -18.06 -17.87
N ALA A 125 12.93 -17.98 -18.16
CA ALA A 125 12.27 -16.72 -18.47
C ALA A 125 12.25 -15.77 -17.26
N LEU A 126 12.04 -16.29 -16.04
CA LEU A 126 12.12 -15.51 -14.80
C LEU A 126 13.55 -15.04 -14.54
N GLN A 127 14.55 -15.88 -14.74
CA GLN A 127 15.95 -15.50 -14.59
C GLN A 127 16.32 -14.38 -15.56
N ALA A 128 15.92 -14.47 -16.82
CA ALA A 128 16.16 -13.42 -17.81
C ALA A 128 15.48 -12.10 -17.47
N GLN A 129 14.34 -12.12 -16.78
CA GLN A 129 13.57 -10.92 -16.41
C GLN A 129 14.01 -10.32 -15.06
N LEU A 130 14.35 -11.15 -14.08
CA LEU A 130 14.59 -10.74 -12.70
C LEU A 130 16.07 -10.76 -12.28
N GLY A 131 16.94 -11.39 -13.09
CA GLY A 131 18.37 -11.53 -12.78
C GLY A 131 18.69 -12.52 -11.66
N THR A 132 17.79 -13.48 -11.40
CA THR A 132 17.95 -14.51 -10.36
C THR A 132 17.36 -15.85 -10.77
N CYS A 133 18.04 -16.93 -10.45
CA CYS A 133 17.56 -18.30 -10.63
C CYS A 133 16.75 -18.83 -9.44
N TRP A 134 16.43 -18.00 -8.46
CA TRP A 134 15.72 -18.37 -7.24
C TRP A 134 14.30 -18.91 -7.49
N TYR A 135 13.61 -18.33 -8.46
CA TYR A 135 12.23 -18.68 -8.75
C TYR A 135 12.14 -19.79 -9.79
N GLN A 136 11.27 -20.78 -9.58
CA GLN A 136 11.09 -21.93 -10.46
C GLN A 136 9.96 -21.70 -11.46
N GLU A 137 8.85 -21.13 -10.99
CA GLU A 137 7.66 -20.86 -11.78
C GLU A 137 7.13 -19.47 -11.42
N GLY A 138 6.48 -18.80 -12.37
CA GLY A 138 5.87 -17.51 -12.11
C GLY A 138 4.90 -17.06 -13.18
N VAL A 139 4.22 -15.99 -12.85
CA VAL A 139 3.25 -15.33 -13.71
C VAL A 139 3.55 -13.84 -13.72
N LYS A 140 3.61 -13.24 -14.89
CA LYS A 140 3.59 -11.78 -15.05
C LYS A 140 2.15 -11.35 -15.30
N VAL A 141 1.61 -10.53 -14.42
CA VAL A 141 0.33 -9.85 -14.59
C VAL A 141 0.61 -8.50 -15.23
N ASN A 142 -0.07 -8.18 -16.33
CA ASN A 142 0.20 -6.97 -17.10
C ASN A 142 -0.25 -5.69 -16.40
N ASP A 143 -1.23 -5.80 -15.52
CA ASP A 143 -1.79 -4.69 -14.76
C ASP A 143 -1.05 -4.54 -13.42
N GLY A 144 -1.14 -3.34 -12.86
CA GLY A 144 -0.43 -3.00 -11.64
C GLY A 144 0.82 -2.16 -11.90
N VAL A 145 1.20 -1.42 -10.90
CA VAL A 145 2.17 -0.33 -11.03
C VAL A 145 3.25 -0.46 -9.98
N LEU A 146 4.47 -0.15 -10.38
CA LEU A 146 5.58 0.14 -9.46
C LEU A 146 5.76 1.65 -9.34
N MET A 147 5.99 2.14 -8.14
CA MET A 147 6.19 3.58 -7.89
C MET A 147 7.04 3.81 -6.64
N ASN A 148 7.50 5.04 -6.45
CA ASN A 148 8.08 5.48 -5.19
C ASN A 148 6.96 6.00 -4.27
N PRO A 149 6.58 5.25 -3.22
CA PRO A 149 5.41 5.59 -2.41
C PRO A 149 5.60 6.88 -1.60
N ALA A 150 6.82 7.17 -1.15
CA ALA A 150 7.11 8.41 -0.43
C ALA A 150 6.97 9.63 -1.33
N ARG A 151 7.54 9.58 -2.55
CA ARG A 151 7.39 10.68 -3.52
C ARG A 151 5.92 10.87 -3.92
N LEU A 152 5.17 9.78 -4.11
CA LEU A 152 3.76 9.86 -4.48
C LEU A 152 2.93 10.52 -3.37
N VAL A 153 3.05 10.08 -2.12
CA VAL A 153 2.24 10.61 -1.03
C VAL A 153 2.60 12.06 -0.69
N ASN A 154 3.90 12.42 -0.75
CA ASN A 154 4.35 13.80 -0.57
C ASN A 154 3.85 14.69 -1.72
N GLY A 155 4.04 14.27 -2.98
CA GLY A 155 3.56 15.05 -4.12
C GLY A 155 2.03 15.26 -4.13
N LEU A 156 1.27 14.30 -3.64
CA LEU A 156 -0.16 14.50 -3.40
C LEU A 156 -0.42 15.55 -2.30
N ALA A 157 0.35 15.56 -1.22
CA ALA A 157 0.17 16.53 -0.14
C ALA A 157 0.64 17.94 -0.53
N ASP A 158 1.73 18.06 -1.29
CA ASP A 158 2.26 19.35 -1.78
C ASP A 158 1.29 20.07 -2.73
N ASN A 159 0.34 19.32 -3.30
CA ASN A 159 -0.64 19.83 -4.25
C ASN A 159 -2.09 19.75 -3.71
N LEU A 160 -2.30 20.05 -2.44
CA LEU A 160 -3.65 20.12 -1.86
C LEU A 160 -4.41 21.34 -2.38
N PRO A 161 -5.75 21.25 -2.52
CA PRO A 161 -6.60 22.41 -2.85
C PRO A 161 -6.44 23.56 -1.86
N SER A 162 -6.65 24.80 -2.33
CA SER A 162 -6.42 26.02 -1.56
C SER A 162 -7.32 26.20 -0.33
N ASN A 163 -8.48 25.53 -0.32
CA ASN A 163 -9.41 25.52 0.83
C ASN A 163 -9.12 24.39 1.83
N VAL A 164 -7.97 23.72 1.70
CA VAL A 164 -7.51 22.67 2.62
C VAL A 164 -6.35 23.21 3.45
N THR A 165 -6.51 23.18 4.77
CA THR A 165 -5.43 23.45 5.73
C THR A 165 -4.90 22.11 6.26
N PHE A 166 -3.60 21.85 6.11
CA PHE A 166 -2.96 20.61 6.53
C PHE A 166 -2.02 20.85 7.72
N HIS A 167 -2.19 20.07 8.79
CA HIS A 167 -1.29 20.04 9.94
C HIS A 167 -0.71 18.67 10.17
N GLU A 168 0.60 18.59 10.06
CA GLU A 168 1.41 17.46 10.48
C GLU A 168 1.67 17.50 12.00
N ASN A 169 2.17 16.41 12.55
CA ASN A 169 2.52 16.27 13.98
C ASN A 169 1.37 16.70 14.90
N SER A 170 0.13 16.50 14.43
CA SER A 170 -1.11 16.95 15.07
C SER A 170 -1.99 15.76 15.41
N ALA A 171 -1.51 14.94 16.36
CA ALA A 171 -2.22 13.75 16.80
C ALA A 171 -3.54 14.11 17.48
N VAL A 172 -4.63 13.44 17.07
CA VAL A 172 -5.91 13.48 17.80
C VAL A 172 -5.85 12.44 18.92
N ASP A 173 -5.96 12.88 20.17
CA ASP A 173 -5.89 12.03 21.35
C ASP A 173 -7.24 11.40 21.69
N SER A 174 -8.32 12.13 21.48
CA SER A 174 -9.68 11.65 21.73
C SER A 174 -10.73 12.37 20.89
N ILE A 175 -11.90 11.76 20.78
CA ILE A 175 -13.06 12.24 20.04
C ILE A 175 -14.27 12.22 20.97
N ALA A 176 -14.97 13.37 21.10
CA ALA A 176 -16.28 13.45 21.74
C ALA A 176 -17.35 13.60 20.66
N LEU A 177 -18.27 12.65 20.63
CA LEU A 177 -19.41 12.63 19.69
C LEU A 177 -20.57 13.46 20.25
N GLY A 178 -21.29 14.15 19.37
CA GLY A 178 -22.44 14.97 19.68
C GLY A 178 -23.06 15.53 18.42
N LYS A 179 -23.89 16.56 18.52
CA LYS A 179 -24.45 17.29 17.36
C LYS A 179 -23.32 17.84 16.50
N GLN A 180 -22.26 18.36 17.13
CA GLN A 180 -20.95 18.60 16.55
C GLN A 180 -19.94 17.65 17.18
N ILE A 181 -18.91 17.28 16.44
CA ILE A 181 -17.81 16.46 16.95
C ILE A 181 -16.73 17.38 17.51
N THR A 182 -16.19 17.02 18.67
CA THR A 182 -15.02 17.67 19.23
C THR A 182 -13.83 16.72 19.17
N LEU A 183 -12.75 17.18 18.54
CA LEU A 183 -11.46 16.52 18.54
C LEU A 183 -10.54 17.20 19.55
N PHE A 184 -9.82 16.42 20.35
CA PHE A 184 -8.82 16.91 21.29
C PHE A 184 -7.42 16.50 20.81
N THR A 185 -6.53 17.48 20.76
CA THR A 185 -5.10 17.32 20.47
C THR A 185 -4.28 17.87 21.63
N GLN A 186 -2.96 17.67 21.66
CA GLN A 186 -2.09 18.20 22.73
C GLN A 186 -2.17 19.74 22.89
N GLY A 187 -2.50 20.47 21.84
CA GLY A 187 -2.47 21.94 21.87
C GLY A 187 -3.78 22.63 21.51
N ALA A 188 -4.80 21.86 21.09
CA ALA A 188 -6.02 22.46 20.57
C ALA A 188 -7.27 21.60 20.78
N LYS A 189 -8.40 22.29 20.80
CA LYS A 189 -9.74 21.70 20.72
C LYS A 189 -10.37 22.15 19.39
N ILE A 190 -10.76 21.18 18.58
CA ILE A 190 -11.35 21.42 17.26
C ILE A 190 -12.81 20.99 17.32
N ILE A 191 -13.70 21.88 16.93
CA ILE A 191 -15.15 21.61 16.84
C ILE A 191 -15.52 21.61 15.35
N THR A 192 -16.20 20.58 14.90
CA THR A 192 -16.56 20.41 13.49
C THR A 192 -17.91 19.69 13.36
N ASP A 193 -18.59 19.92 12.25
CA ASP A 193 -19.85 19.25 11.95
C ASP A 193 -19.65 17.79 11.52
N LYS A 194 -18.54 17.47 10.84
CA LYS A 194 -18.26 16.13 10.33
C LYS A 194 -16.79 15.76 10.51
N VAL A 195 -16.53 14.47 10.69
CA VAL A 195 -15.18 13.88 10.74
C VAL A 195 -15.10 12.65 9.86
N LEU A 196 -14.05 12.59 9.05
CA LEU A 196 -13.70 11.43 8.24
C LEU A 196 -12.44 10.78 8.82
N LEU A 197 -12.56 9.59 9.40
CA LEU A 197 -11.42 8.81 9.91
C LEU A 197 -10.79 7.98 8.80
N ALA A 198 -9.68 8.46 8.28
CA ALA A 198 -8.88 7.82 7.22
C ALA A 198 -7.54 7.27 7.75
N CYS A 199 -7.44 6.98 9.05
CA CYS A 199 -6.22 6.58 9.73
C CYS A 199 -6.08 5.06 9.92
N ASN A 200 -6.89 4.26 9.20
CA ASN A 200 -6.84 2.79 9.18
C ASN A 200 -6.84 2.19 10.61
N TYR A 201 -5.86 1.32 10.94
CA TYR A 201 -5.79 0.68 12.27
C TYR A 201 -5.59 1.68 13.43
N GLU A 202 -5.05 2.87 13.20
CA GLU A 202 -4.83 3.89 14.24
C GLU A 202 -6.13 4.40 14.87
N MET A 203 -7.28 4.29 14.17
CA MET A 203 -8.59 4.63 14.75
C MET A 203 -8.96 3.82 15.99
N THR A 204 -8.32 2.66 16.18
CA THR A 204 -8.52 1.85 17.38
C THR A 204 -8.03 2.54 18.66
N LYS A 205 -7.07 3.46 18.55
CA LYS A 205 -6.60 4.31 19.66
C LYS A 205 -7.64 5.33 20.07
N LEU A 206 -8.48 5.76 19.13
CA LEU A 206 -9.61 6.66 19.35
C LEU A 206 -10.89 5.94 19.82
N GLY A 207 -10.79 4.64 20.11
CA GLY A 207 -11.91 3.84 20.57
C GLY A 207 -12.79 3.24 19.46
N VAL A 208 -12.46 3.52 18.20
CA VAL A 208 -13.26 3.11 17.03
C VAL A 208 -12.72 1.79 16.45
N ASN A 209 -13.60 0.88 16.09
CA ASN A 209 -13.29 -0.40 15.43
C ASN A 209 -12.23 -1.29 16.12
N LYS A 210 -12.14 -1.24 17.46
CA LYS A 210 -11.13 -1.96 18.28
C LYS A 210 -11.04 -3.47 18.00
N HIS A 211 -12.12 -4.08 17.55
CA HIS A 211 -12.20 -5.53 17.31
C HIS A 211 -12.25 -5.89 15.82
N LYS A 212 -12.18 -4.90 14.91
CA LYS A 212 -12.31 -5.15 13.46
C LYS A 212 -10.97 -5.10 12.73
N VAL A 213 -9.99 -4.36 13.24
CA VAL A 213 -8.71 -4.14 12.58
C VAL A 213 -7.56 -4.16 13.59
N LEU A 214 -6.46 -4.74 13.18
CA LEU A 214 -5.20 -4.72 13.93
C LEU A 214 -4.05 -4.26 13.01
N GLY A 215 -3.00 -3.72 13.61
CA GLY A 215 -1.79 -3.33 12.89
C GLY A 215 -0.77 -4.48 12.90
N VAL A 216 -0.31 -4.87 11.72
CA VAL A 216 0.81 -5.79 11.51
C VAL A 216 2.03 -4.98 11.10
N THR A 217 3.14 -5.15 11.81
CA THR A 217 4.38 -4.43 11.54
C THR A 217 5.19 -5.17 10.47
N LEU A 218 5.52 -4.44 9.43
CA LEU A 218 6.33 -4.91 8.30
C LEU A 218 7.70 -4.22 8.35
N THR A 219 8.74 -4.92 7.91
CA THR A 219 10.06 -4.32 7.70
C THR A 219 10.60 -4.61 6.32
N GLY A 220 11.40 -3.69 5.82
CA GLY A 220 12.08 -3.80 4.54
C GLY A 220 13.42 -3.09 4.56
N SER A 221 14.26 -3.44 3.59
CA SER A 221 15.56 -2.83 3.36
C SER A 221 15.75 -2.48 1.89
N PHE A 222 16.57 -1.47 1.63
CA PHE A 222 17.04 -1.09 0.31
C PHE A 222 18.55 -1.23 0.26
N THR A 223 19.08 -1.82 -0.80
CA THR A 223 20.51 -1.76 -1.07
C THR A 223 20.94 -0.30 -1.34
N ARG A 224 22.23 -0.01 -1.29
CA ARG A 224 22.77 1.11 -2.02
C ARG A 224 22.46 0.99 -3.51
N THR A 225 22.61 2.07 -4.26
CA THR A 225 22.51 2.01 -5.72
C THR A 225 23.54 1.01 -6.27
N LEU A 226 23.11 0.13 -7.16
CA LEU A 226 23.96 -0.87 -7.80
C LEU A 226 24.89 -0.21 -8.82
N THR A 227 26.10 -0.71 -8.91
CA THR A 227 27.09 -0.28 -9.95
C THR A 227 26.70 -0.84 -11.31
N LYS A 228 27.37 -0.39 -12.38
CA LYS A 228 27.16 -0.92 -13.74
C LYS A 228 27.51 -2.41 -13.83
N GLU A 229 28.58 -2.81 -13.14
CA GLU A 229 29.05 -4.19 -13.07
C GLU A 229 28.03 -5.10 -12.36
N GLU A 230 27.46 -4.64 -11.24
CA GLU A 230 26.45 -5.32 -10.50
C GLU A 230 25.14 -5.45 -11.28
N LEU A 231 24.73 -4.40 -12.00
CA LEU A 231 23.59 -4.46 -12.92
C LEU A 231 23.85 -5.41 -14.09
N SER A 232 25.06 -5.44 -14.61
CA SER A 232 25.47 -6.38 -15.65
C SER A 232 25.42 -7.83 -15.15
N ALA A 233 25.80 -8.09 -13.89
CA ALA A 233 25.70 -9.38 -13.24
C ALA A 233 24.24 -9.85 -13.04
N LEU A 234 23.27 -8.95 -13.09
CA LEU A 234 21.83 -9.25 -13.14
C LEU A 234 21.31 -9.51 -14.57
N GLY A 235 22.15 -9.38 -15.61
CA GLY A 235 21.77 -9.53 -17.01
C GLY A 235 21.14 -8.28 -17.62
N SER A 236 21.49 -7.08 -17.14
CA SER A 236 20.99 -5.79 -17.65
C SER A 236 19.46 -5.66 -17.65
N VAL A 237 18.84 -6.18 -16.62
CA VAL A 237 17.38 -6.21 -16.45
C VAL A 237 16.79 -4.81 -16.27
N ARG A 238 15.55 -4.62 -16.70
CA ARG A 238 14.77 -3.40 -16.41
C ARG A 238 14.27 -3.43 -14.97
N SER A 239 13.71 -2.31 -14.50
CA SER A 239 12.98 -2.28 -13.23
C SER A 239 11.87 -3.33 -13.21
N TRP A 240 11.76 -4.03 -12.11
CA TRP A 240 10.77 -5.09 -11.91
C TRP A 240 10.31 -5.13 -10.45
N GLY A 241 9.14 -5.72 -10.23
CA GLY A 241 8.64 -6.05 -8.90
C GLY A 241 8.08 -7.45 -8.85
N VAL A 242 8.47 -8.22 -7.85
CA VAL A 242 8.02 -9.61 -7.66
C VAL A 242 7.44 -9.81 -6.27
N MET A 243 6.27 -10.44 -6.23
CA MET A 243 5.59 -10.88 -5.02
C MET A 243 5.63 -12.42 -4.95
N SER A 244 5.79 -12.96 -3.76
CA SER A 244 5.64 -14.40 -3.55
C SER A 244 4.18 -14.81 -3.70
N LEU A 245 3.94 -16.01 -4.25
CA LEU A 245 2.59 -16.58 -4.35
C LEU A 245 1.98 -16.99 -3.00
N HIS A 246 2.74 -16.99 -1.94
CA HIS A 246 2.17 -17.20 -0.60
C HIS A 246 2.38 -15.97 0.31
N GLY A 247 1.43 -15.68 1.19
CA GLY A 247 1.38 -14.46 1.99
C GLY A 247 2.51 -14.25 3.00
N GLY A 248 3.33 -15.26 3.27
CA GLY A 248 4.53 -15.16 4.14
C GLY A 248 5.83 -14.95 3.38
N GLY A 249 5.79 -14.81 2.05
CA GLY A 249 6.99 -14.67 1.24
C GLY A 249 7.50 -13.24 1.11
N ALA A 250 8.73 -13.13 0.64
CA ALA A 250 9.35 -11.83 0.39
C ALA A 250 8.75 -11.13 -0.82
N THR A 251 8.65 -9.81 -0.72
CA THR A 251 8.36 -8.92 -1.85
C THR A 251 9.63 -8.17 -2.20
N LEU A 252 10.02 -8.20 -3.47
CA LEU A 252 11.24 -7.54 -3.95
C LEU A 252 10.94 -6.66 -5.16
N ARG A 253 11.75 -5.62 -5.35
CA ARG A 253 11.77 -4.87 -6.60
C ARG A 253 13.16 -4.29 -6.90
N LEU A 254 13.48 -4.19 -8.18
CA LEU A 254 14.55 -3.34 -8.68
C LEU A 254 13.93 -1.96 -9.01
N THR A 255 14.37 -0.94 -8.28
CA THR A 255 13.86 0.43 -8.42
C THR A 255 14.43 1.14 -9.65
N SER A 256 13.85 2.27 -10.04
CA SER A 256 14.34 3.11 -11.15
C SER A 256 15.75 3.65 -10.88
N ASP A 257 16.07 4.00 -9.62
CA ASP A 257 17.38 4.43 -9.14
C ASP A 257 18.37 3.27 -8.86
N LYS A 258 18.03 2.09 -9.39
CA LYS A 258 18.91 0.90 -9.39
C LYS A 258 19.25 0.35 -8.00
N ARG A 259 18.29 0.36 -7.10
CA ARG A 259 18.38 -0.30 -5.79
C ARG A 259 17.52 -1.57 -5.80
N ILE A 260 17.91 -2.59 -5.06
CA ILE A 260 17.02 -3.71 -4.77
C ILE A 260 16.38 -3.45 -3.42
N ALA A 261 15.05 -3.35 -3.43
CA ALA A 261 14.23 -3.31 -2.22
C ALA A 261 13.77 -4.73 -1.87
N ILE A 262 13.83 -5.08 -0.61
CA ILE A 262 13.29 -6.34 -0.06
C ILE A 262 12.44 -6.07 1.17
N ARG A 263 11.19 -6.57 1.19
CA ARG A 263 10.32 -6.64 2.36
C ARG A 263 10.10 -8.12 2.67
N ASN A 264 10.47 -8.57 3.86
CA ASN A 264 10.49 -10.00 4.20
C ASN A 264 9.93 -10.35 5.59
N THR A 265 9.55 -9.38 6.40
CA THR A 265 8.93 -9.66 7.70
C THR A 265 7.53 -9.09 7.80
N ALA A 266 6.66 -9.78 8.53
CA ALA A 266 5.32 -9.36 8.88
C ALA A 266 5.02 -9.92 10.28
N GLU A 267 4.98 -9.06 11.29
CA GLU A 267 4.93 -9.46 12.69
C GLU A 267 3.89 -8.65 13.46
N TYR A 268 3.26 -9.26 14.44
CA TYR A 268 2.41 -8.52 15.38
C TYR A 268 3.27 -7.86 16.46
N ASN A 269 3.44 -6.55 16.38
CA ASN A 269 4.18 -5.73 17.34
C ASN A 269 3.24 -4.73 18.04
N ARG A 270 2.11 -5.20 18.56
CA ARG A 270 1.11 -4.36 19.24
C ARG A 270 0.72 -3.12 18.42
N SER A 271 0.65 -3.26 17.10
CA SER A 271 0.37 -2.17 16.15
C SER A 271 1.34 -0.98 16.26
N LYS A 272 2.61 -1.22 16.55
CA LYS A 272 3.65 -0.20 16.70
C LYS A 272 4.74 -0.36 15.66
N LEU A 273 5.37 0.75 15.29
CA LEU A 273 6.63 0.73 14.54
C LEU A 273 7.74 0.14 15.41
N TYR A 274 8.73 -0.46 14.76
CA TYR A 274 9.98 -0.84 15.39
C TYR A 274 10.90 0.36 15.59
N THR A 275 11.68 0.32 16.65
CA THR A 275 12.83 1.21 16.86
C THR A 275 13.93 0.91 15.84
N ALA A 276 14.89 1.81 15.68
CA ALA A 276 16.02 1.59 14.79
C ALA A 276 16.80 0.29 15.12
N ALA A 277 17.01 -0.02 16.40
CA ALA A 277 17.69 -1.24 16.84
C ALA A 277 16.90 -2.51 16.45
N GLU A 278 15.59 -2.51 16.62
CA GLU A 278 14.73 -3.62 16.24
C GLU A 278 14.66 -3.81 14.70
N VAL A 279 14.70 -2.72 13.93
CA VAL A 279 14.79 -2.78 12.46
C VAL A 279 16.14 -3.36 12.03
N ASN A 280 17.25 -2.96 12.68
CA ASN A 280 18.59 -3.50 12.39
C ASN A 280 18.66 -5.01 12.65
N THR A 281 18.02 -5.53 13.70
CA THR A 281 17.94 -6.97 13.95
C THR A 281 17.25 -7.69 12.77
N ARG A 282 16.19 -7.11 12.22
CA ARG A 282 15.42 -7.68 11.09
C ARG A 282 16.15 -7.55 9.75
N GLN A 283 17.06 -6.59 9.63
CA GLN A 283 17.92 -6.44 8.47
C GLN A 283 18.73 -7.72 8.20
N GLN A 284 19.10 -8.49 9.23
CA GLN A 284 19.80 -9.78 9.07
C GLN A 284 18.91 -10.81 8.31
N ILE A 285 17.61 -10.82 8.61
CA ILE A 285 16.65 -11.67 7.89
C ILE A 285 16.57 -11.25 6.42
N HIS A 286 16.53 -9.94 6.17
CA HIS A 286 16.55 -9.39 4.81
C HIS A 286 17.84 -9.74 4.08
N ARG A 287 18.98 -9.67 4.79
CA ARG A 287 20.31 -10.02 4.25
C ARG A 287 20.36 -11.47 3.79
N GLN A 288 19.93 -12.40 4.63
CA GLN A 288 19.90 -13.83 4.28
C GLN A 288 18.97 -14.06 3.07
N ALA A 289 17.78 -13.48 3.08
CA ALA A 289 16.82 -13.62 2.00
C ALA A 289 17.33 -13.01 0.68
N PHE A 290 18.08 -11.91 0.75
CA PHE A 290 18.71 -11.25 -0.39
C PHE A 290 19.85 -12.11 -0.96
N ASN A 291 20.77 -12.57 -0.11
CA ASN A 291 21.93 -13.38 -0.53
C ASN A 291 21.49 -14.71 -1.18
N ASN A 292 20.43 -15.32 -0.68
CA ASN A 292 19.87 -16.54 -1.28
C ASN A 292 19.34 -16.30 -2.71
N ARG A 293 18.82 -15.10 -2.98
CA ARG A 293 18.26 -14.76 -4.30
C ARG A 293 19.29 -14.22 -5.27
N PHE A 294 20.26 -13.49 -4.74
CA PHE A 294 21.28 -12.80 -5.54
C PHE A 294 22.69 -13.15 -5.03
N PRO A 295 23.13 -14.41 -5.20
CA PRO A 295 24.48 -14.81 -4.76
C PRO A 295 25.58 -14.01 -5.43
N GLN A 296 25.34 -13.46 -6.64
CA GLN A 296 26.26 -12.59 -7.36
C GLN A 296 26.37 -11.16 -6.76
N LEU A 297 25.50 -10.79 -5.82
CA LEU A 297 25.44 -9.46 -5.20
C LEU A 297 25.64 -9.48 -3.67
N GLN A 298 26.27 -10.53 -3.13
CA GLN A 298 26.41 -10.72 -1.68
C GLN A 298 27.17 -9.58 -0.96
N THR A 299 28.05 -8.89 -1.69
CA THR A 299 28.82 -7.75 -1.16
C THR A 299 28.08 -6.42 -1.20
N VAL A 300 26.89 -6.38 -1.82
CA VAL A 300 26.09 -5.16 -1.89
C VAL A 300 25.42 -4.91 -0.53
N GLU A 301 25.71 -3.76 0.08
CA GLU A 301 25.20 -3.39 1.39
C GLU A 301 23.77 -2.84 1.33
N PHE A 302 23.02 -3.01 2.42
CA PHE A 302 21.80 -2.27 2.66
C PHE A 302 22.12 -0.89 3.24
N GLU A 303 21.66 0.14 2.53
CA GLU A 303 21.84 1.54 2.93
C GLU A 303 20.70 2.03 3.82
N HIS A 304 19.47 1.59 3.53
CA HIS A 304 18.29 2.00 4.27
C HIS A 304 17.46 0.80 4.72
N SER A 305 16.90 0.90 5.91
CA SER A 305 15.91 -0.04 6.41
C SER A 305 14.77 0.69 7.10
N TYR A 306 13.57 0.14 7.04
CA TYR A 306 12.38 0.79 7.56
C TYR A 306 11.42 -0.20 8.22
N SER A 307 10.54 0.33 9.04
CA SER A 307 9.31 -0.35 9.45
C SER A 307 8.08 0.47 9.10
N CYS A 308 6.98 -0.21 8.86
CA CYS A 308 5.66 0.38 8.72
C CYS A 308 4.62 -0.52 9.37
N VAL A 309 3.41 0.00 9.59
CA VAL A 309 2.32 -0.80 10.14
C VAL A 309 1.17 -0.82 9.16
N GLU A 310 0.81 -2.02 8.72
CA GLU A 310 -0.32 -2.28 7.86
C GLU A 310 -1.56 -2.61 8.69
N GLY A 311 -2.70 -2.01 8.34
CA GLY A 311 -3.99 -2.37 8.95
C GLY A 311 -4.60 -3.60 8.28
N VAL A 312 -4.74 -4.67 9.05
CA VAL A 312 -5.35 -5.92 8.62
C VAL A 312 -6.68 -6.11 9.33
N SER A 313 -7.77 -6.29 8.59
CA SER A 313 -9.08 -6.57 9.16
C SER A 313 -9.23 -8.04 9.54
N VAL A 314 -9.93 -8.31 10.63
CA VAL A 314 -10.12 -9.66 11.18
C VAL A 314 -10.84 -10.57 10.19
N ASN A 315 -11.81 -10.05 9.46
CA ASN A 315 -12.60 -10.79 8.48
C ASN A 315 -12.05 -10.70 7.04
N LYS A 316 -10.85 -10.11 6.85
CA LYS A 316 -10.19 -9.88 5.57
C LYS A 316 -10.98 -9.02 4.57
N THR A 317 -12.03 -8.32 5.03
CA THR A 317 -12.77 -7.36 4.20
C THR A 317 -12.45 -5.92 4.60
N ASN A 318 -12.63 -5.00 3.69
CA ASN A 318 -12.55 -3.58 4.01
C ASN A 318 -13.77 -3.17 4.85
N PHE A 319 -13.61 -2.15 5.68
CA PHE A 319 -14.74 -1.49 6.33
C PHE A 319 -14.94 -0.09 5.73
N PHE A 320 -16.21 0.28 5.59
CA PHE A 320 -16.66 1.56 5.10
C PHE A 320 -17.95 1.86 5.86
N GLU A 321 -17.91 2.76 6.84
CA GLU A 321 -18.94 2.85 7.86
C GLU A 321 -19.26 4.29 8.22
N LYS A 322 -20.48 4.50 8.73
CA LYS A 322 -20.90 5.72 9.39
C LYS A 322 -21.27 5.38 10.84
N LEU A 323 -20.73 6.14 11.79
CA LEU A 323 -21.04 6.03 13.21
C LEU A 323 -21.76 7.32 13.68
N GLY A 324 -22.98 7.14 14.19
CA GLY A 324 -23.86 8.28 14.45
C GLY A 324 -24.18 9.03 13.16
N ASP A 325 -24.36 10.35 13.25
CA ASP A 325 -24.78 11.17 12.11
C ASP A 325 -23.63 11.79 11.32
N ASN A 326 -22.45 11.90 11.92
CA ASN A 326 -21.41 12.79 11.43
C ASN A 326 -19.96 12.24 11.50
N LEU A 327 -19.78 10.97 11.92
CA LEU A 327 -18.48 10.32 11.91
C LEU A 327 -18.44 9.22 10.83
N PHE A 328 -17.57 9.39 9.86
CA PHE A 328 -17.39 8.48 8.72
C PHE A 328 -16.00 7.84 8.78
N LEU A 329 -15.88 6.58 8.36
CA LEU A 329 -14.61 5.87 8.46
C LEU A 329 -14.41 4.82 7.37
N ALA A 330 -13.17 4.66 6.96
CA ALA A 330 -12.75 3.64 6.00
C ALA A 330 -11.39 3.07 6.36
N GLY A 331 -11.20 1.78 6.06
CA GLY A 331 -9.92 1.11 6.33
C GLY A 331 -9.97 -0.41 6.13
N GLY A 332 -8.99 -1.11 6.74
CA GLY A 332 -8.87 -2.55 6.62
C GLY A 332 -8.42 -2.99 5.22
N PHE A 333 -7.41 -2.31 4.64
CA PHE A 333 -7.06 -2.50 3.23
C PHE A 333 -6.31 -3.79 2.92
N ASN A 334 -5.78 -4.49 3.93
CA ASN A 334 -5.21 -5.83 3.78
C ASN A 334 -4.13 -5.90 2.68
N GLY A 335 -3.15 -4.97 2.68
CA GLY A 335 -2.03 -4.92 1.74
C GLY A 335 -2.26 -4.14 0.45
N SER A 336 -3.49 -3.75 0.11
CA SER A 336 -3.80 -3.04 -1.14
C SER A 336 -4.18 -1.58 -0.92
N GLY A 337 -3.58 -0.92 0.09
CA GLY A 337 -3.98 0.42 0.54
C GLY A 337 -3.60 1.57 -0.39
N VAL A 338 -2.72 1.39 -1.37
CA VAL A 338 -2.36 2.44 -2.33
C VAL A 338 -3.54 2.74 -3.24
N SER A 339 -3.95 1.80 -4.06
CA SER A 339 -5.07 1.95 -5.00
C SER A 339 -6.41 2.05 -4.27
N LYS A 340 -6.78 1.05 -3.47
CA LYS A 340 -8.06 1.07 -2.73
C LYS A 340 -8.21 2.27 -1.80
N GLY A 341 -7.15 2.66 -1.13
CA GLY A 341 -7.18 3.79 -0.22
C GLY A 341 -7.64 5.08 -0.89
N MET A 342 -7.13 5.35 -2.11
CA MET A 342 -7.53 6.53 -2.87
C MET A 342 -9.02 6.49 -3.24
N ALA A 343 -9.50 5.38 -3.81
CA ALA A 343 -10.91 5.20 -4.17
C ALA A 343 -11.83 5.31 -2.94
N PHE A 344 -11.46 4.66 -1.83
CA PHE A 344 -12.24 4.75 -0.58
C PHE A 344 -12.26 6.15 0.00
N GLY A 345 -11.20 6.93 -0.17
CA GLY A 345 -11.17 8.33 0.25
C GLY A 345 -12.18 9.17 -0.51
N VAL A 346 -12.21 9.05 -1.83
CA VAL A 346 -13.19 9.72 -2.70
C VAL A 346 -14.62 9.33 -2.33
N ALA A 347 -14.90 8.02 -2.27
CA ALA A 347 -16.23 7.53 -1.89
C ALA A 347 -16.66 7.97 -0.49
N LEU A 348 -15.71 8.05 0.47
CA LEU A 348 -16.00 8.51 1.83
C LEU A 348 -16.42 9.99 1.87
N ALA A 349 -15.77 10.83 1.07
CA ALA A 349 -16.10 12.23 0.91
C ALA A 349 -17.51 12.42 0.30
N GLU A 350 -17.79 11.67 -0.77
CA GLU A 350 -19.11 11.68 -1.42
C GLU A 350 -20.22 11.23 -0.46
N TYR A 351 -20.00 10.13 0.25
CA TYR A 351 -20.93 9.64 1.28
C TYR A 351 -21.19 10.64 2.39
N ALA A 352 -20.14 11.28 2.91
CA ALA A 352 -20.25 12.32 3.94
C ALA A 352 -20.98 13.57 3.44
N SER A 353 -20.97 13.81 2.12
CA SER A 353 -21.64 14.93 1.46
C SER A 353 -23.03 14.58 0.92
N ASN A 354 -23.55 13.38 1.23
CA ASN A 354 -24.83 12.86 0.72
C ASN A 354 -24.90 12.81 -0.81
N GLN A 355 -23.78 12.59 -1.46
CA GLN A 355 -23.71 12.35 -2.90
C GLN A 355 -23.71 10.84 -3.21
N THR A 356 -24.25 10.47 -4.36
CA THR A 356 -24.15 9.11 -4.86
C THR A 356 -22.74 8.91 -5.41
N SER A 357 -22.03 7.89 -4.91
CA SER A 357 -20.72 7.52 -5.43
C SER A 357 -20.86 6.70 -6.70
N GLU A 358 -20.01 6.98 -7.68
CA GLU A 358 -19.88 6.15 -8.90
C GLU A 358 -18.89 4.98 -8.70
N LEU A 359 -18.23 4.92 -7.54
CA LEU A 359 -17.20 3.93 -7.18
C LEU A 359 -17.74 2.62 -6.59
#